data_6e7123cbaf4d199fdcf1e3884743784f
#
_entry.id   6e7123cbaf4d199fdcf1e3884743784f
#
_cell.length_a   1.000
_cell.length_b   1.000
_cell.length_c   1.000
_cell.angle_alpha   90.00
_cell.angle_beta   90.00
_cell.angle_gamma   90.00
#
_symmetry.space_group_name_H-M   'P 1'
#
loop_
_entity.id
_entity.type
_entity.pdbx_description
1 polymer ?
#
loop_
_entity_poly.entity_id
_entity_poly.type
_entity_poly.pdbx_seq_one_letter_code
_entity_poly.pdbx_strand_id
1 'polypeptide(L)'
;VGSLEGSGSIKRVPRKNLKTIMGTREQVTEKLRIYANAAKTRSILRHSNVGLMANMNEAMWSTYIDNYDLFTKIGPEIHYIPYSDYGIEIDNLTDEEVKEYADELTGKYEMMSDVEYDKLIGCVKATLGIKKLAQKNDIDCYVYNDIDQATFKTAGCRAGFYPQWFNENVSVLVPEADIGAGVITYVLKLMTGKNVNFVEPFHIEDDYGTFAGGHAGPNDHNDPDWQKNVVISRDVRFAKTHWKYAGAPFAWYRFSPGMKTV
;
A
#
# COMPACT_ATOMS: atom_id res chain seq x y z
N VAL A 1 15.15 -38.85 23.73
CA VAL A 1 15.28 -38.51 25.17
C VAL A 1 15.88 -37.14 25.33
N GLY A 2 17.05 -36.83 24.74
CA GLY A 2 17.72 -35.51 24.89
C GLY A 2 16.89 -34.30 24.48
N SER A 3 16.05 -34.40 23.46
CA SER A 3 15.17 -33.30 23.02
C SER A 3 14.04 -33.01 24.03
N LEU A 4 13.54 -34.01 24.72
CA LEU A 4 12.53 -33.84 25.76
C LEU A 4 13.13 -33.19 27.01
N GLU A 5 14.32 -33.59 27.38
CA GLU A 5 15.05 -33.00 28.51
C GLU A 5 15.42 -31.55 28.24
N GLY A 6 15.92 -31.21 27.04
CA GLY A 6 16.20 -29.85 26.62
C GLY A 6 14.95 -28.98 26.65
N SER A 7 13.81 -29.48 26.15
CA SER A 7 12.56 -28.71 26.16
C SER A 7 12.01 -28.50 27.60
N GLY A 8 12.20 -29.48 28.49
CA GLY A 8 11.86 -29.36 29.91
C GLY A 8 12.69 -28.30 30.62
N SER A 9 13.98 -28.26 30.35
CA SER A 9 14.90 -27.25 30.90
C SER A 9 14.58 -25.86 30.41
N ILE A 10 14.30 -25.68 29.11
CA ILE A 10 13.92 -24.39 28.51
C ILE A 10 12.62 -23.86 29.09
N LYS A 11 11.62 -24.72 29.39
CA LYS A 11 10.35 -24.31 29.99
C LYS A 11 10.50 -23.76 31.42
N ARG A 12 11.60 -24.04 32.10
CA ARG A 12 11.91 -23.47 33.41
C ARG A 12 12.45 -22.02 33.34
N VAL A 13 12.88 -21.58 32.16
CA VAL A 13 13.28 -20.18 31.94
C VAL A 13 12.00 -19.33 31.94
N PRO A 14 11.93 -18.24 32.73
CA PRO A 14 10.72 -17.41 32.85
C PRO A 14 10.53 -16.53 31.61
N ARG A 15 10.48 -17.12 30.43
CA ARG A 15 10.13 -16.46 29.17
C ARG A 15 8.72 -16.90 28.77
N LYS A 16 7.83 -15.92 28.70
CA LYS A 16 6.51 -16.10 28.08
C LYS A 16 6.71 -16.40 26.58
N ASN A 17 5.94 -17.30 26.03
CA ASN A 17 5.91 -17.61 24.58
C ASN A 17 7.03 -18.52 24.01
N LEU A 18 7.70 -19.33 24.84
CA LEU A 18 8.54 -20.40 24.31
C LEU A 18 7.67 -21.51 23.74
N LYS A 19 7.92 -21.86 22.47
CA LYS A 19 7.25 -22.96 21.78
C LYS A 19 8.25 -24.06 21.46
N THR A 20 7.91 -25.30 21.78
CA THR A 20 8.68 -26.48 21.38
C THR A 20 8.09 -27.01 20.07
N ILE A 21 8.93 -27.16 19.05
CA ILE A 21 8.55 -27.72 17.77
C ILE A 21 9.13 -29.14 17.70
N MET A 22 8.27 -30.13 17.48
CA MET A 22 8.65 -31.55 17.35
C MET A 22 8.02 -32.11 16.08
N GLY A 23 8.69 -33.12 15.50
CA GLY A 23 8.25 -33.79 14.28
C GLY A 23 9.42 -34.36 13.50
N THR A 24 9.16 -34.79 12.26
CA THR A 24 10.23 -35.16 11.31
C THR A 24 11.05 -33.91 10.95
N ARG A 25 12.19 -34.11 10.31
CA ARG A 25 13.04 -33.00 9.86
C ARG A 25 12.27 -32.04 8.97
N GLU A 26 11.48 -32.55 8.04
CA GLU A 26 10.68 -31.77 7.10
C GLU A 26 9.62 -30.93 7.83
N GLN A 27 8.88 -31.57 8.76
CA GLN A 27 7.85 -30.90 9.56
C GLN A 27 8.44 -29.80 10.46
N VAL A 28 9.60 -30.06 11.07
CA VAL A 28 10.29 -29.05 11.89
C VAL A 28 10.80 -27.90 11.02
N THR A 29 11.40 -28.22 9.87
CA THR A 29 11.91 -27.20 8.94
C THR A 29 10.80 -26.28 8.47
N GLU A 30 9.63 -26.80 8.09
CA GLU A 30 8.50 -25.99 7.63
C GLU A 30 7.97 -25.05 8.74
N LYS A 31 7.80 -25.58 9.94
CA LYS A 31 7.39 -24.76 11.09
C LYS A 31 8.42 -23.67 11.43
N LEU A 32 9.71 -24.02 11.40
CA LEU A 32 10.78 -23.05 11.64
C LEU A 32 10.80 -21.93 10.59
N ARG A 33 10.53 -22.26 9.33
CA ARG A 33 10.46 -21.26 8.24
C ARG A 33 9.37 -20.22 8.53
N ILE A 34 8.18 -20.66 8.98
CA ILE A 34 7.07 -19.75 9.34
C ILE A 34 7.49 -18.80 10.47
N TYR A 35 8.07 -19.36 11.55
CA TYR A 35 8.52 -18.52 12.68
C TYR A 35 9.69 -17.59 12.31
N ALA A 36 10.63 -18.08 11.50
CA ALA A 36 11.74 -17.27 11.03
C ALA A 36 11.28 -16.11 10.16
N ASN A 37 10.30 -16.36 9.26
CA ASN A 37 9.71 -15.32 8.43
C ASN A 37 8.98 -14.27 9.28
N ALA A 38 8.18 -14.68 10.25
CA ALA A 38 7.52 -13.77 11.17
C ALA A 38 8.52 -12.95 12.01
N ALA A 39 9.59 -13.58 12.50
CA ALA A 39 10.64 -12.88 13.24
C ALA A 39 11.42 -11.89 12.38
N LYS A 40 11.73 -12.24 11.13
CA LYS A 40 12.33 -11.36 10.13
C LYS A 40 11.44 -10.14 9.87
N THR A 41 10.16 -10.38 9.58
CA THR A 41 9.17 -9.31 9.33
C THR A 41 9.08 -8.36 10.51
N ARG A 42 8.99 -8.88 11.73
CA ARG A 42 8.98 -8.06 12.94
C ARG A 42 10.27 -7.24 13.11
N SER A 43 11.42 -7.81 12.78
CA SER A 43 12.70 -7.11 12.84
C SER A 43 12.76 -5.95 11.85
N ILE A 44 12.27 -6.17 10.63
CA ILE A 44 12.20 -5.11 9.61
C ILE A 44 11.26 -4.00 10.08
N LEU A 45 10.05 -4.34 10.50
CA LEU A 45 9.06 -3.36 10.97
C LEU A 45 9.58 -2.42 12.07
N ARG A 46 10.43 -2.91 12.94
CA ARG A 46 11.02 -2.09 14.03
C ARG A 46 11.94 -0.98 13.56
N HIS A 47 12.37 -1.04 12.31
CA HIS A 47 13.28 -0.09 11.70
C HIS A 47 12.68 0.54 10.45
N SER A 48 11.36 0.40 10.29
CA SER A 48 10.64 0.91 9.13
C SER A 48 10.03 2.27 9.40
N ASN A 49 9.96 3.07 8.33
CA ASN A 49 9.39 4.40 8.32
C ASN A 49 8.01 4.39 7.66
N VAL A 50 6.99 4.82 8.39
CA VAL A 50 5.65 5.06 7.85
C VAL A 50 5.54 6.55 7.53
N GLY A 51 5.40 6.90 6.26
CA GLY A 51 5.15 8.27 5.83
C GLY A 51 3.65 8.54 5.83
N LEU A 52 3.19 9.51 6.62
CA LEU A 52 1.82 9.99 6.58
C LEU A 52 1.76 11.38 5.94
N MET A 53 1.12 11.48 4.78
CA MET A 53 0.90 12.75 4.10
C MET A 53 -0.57 13.17 4.15
N ALA A 54 -0.90 14.26 4.79
CA ALA A 54 -0.09 15.05 5.75
C ALA A 54 -0.70 14.90 7.13
N ASN A 55 -1.96 14.46 7.18
CA ASN A 55 -2.78 14.31 8.36
C ASN A 55 -3.66 13.06 8.26
N MET A 56 -4.17 12.64 9.38
CA MET A 56 -5.15 11.56 9.44
C MET A 56 -6.43 11.94 8.68
N ASN A 57 -7.15 10.94 8.22
CA ASN A 57 -8.42 11.14 7.52
C ASN A 57 -9.52 11.57 8.49
N GLU A 58 -9.90 12.83 8.45
CA GLU A 58 -10.92 13.39 9.36
C GLU A 58 -12.33 12.83 9.10
N ALA A 59 -12.58 12.30 7.92
CA ALA A 59 -13.87 11.71 7.56
C ALA A 59 -14.03 10.26 8.03
N MET A 60 -12.94 9.58 8.38
CA MET A 60 -12.92 8.15 8.66
C MET A 60 -12.19 7.82 9.97
N TRP A 61 -12.91 7.78 11.05
CA TRP A 61 -12.36 7.53 12.40
C TRP A 61 -11.70 6.14 12.53
N SER A 62 -12.10 5.17 11.72
CA SER A 62 -11.49 3.84 11.70
C SER A 62 -10.03 3.82 11.26
N THR A 63 -9.57 4.88 10.57
CA THR A 63 -8.18 5.02 10.11
C THR A 63 -7.22 5.54 11.19
N TYR A 64 -7.78 5.99 12.32
CA TYR A 64 -6.98 6.51 13.42
C TYR A 64 -6.27 5.40 14.16
N ILE A 65 -4.99 5.61 14.42
CA ILE A 65 -4.16 4.74 15.24
C ILE A 65 -3.38 5.58 16.24
N ASP A 66 -3.19 5.05 17.44
CA ASP A 66 -2.31 5.67 18.41
C ASP A 66 -0.84 5.46 18.00
N ASN A 67 -0.14 6.56 17.72
CA ASN A 67 1.23 6.54 17.22
C ASN A 67 2.21 5.95 18.25
N TYR A 68 1.99 6.21 19.52
CA TYR A 68 2.84 5.69 20.59
C TYR A 68 2.64 4.17 20.74
N ASP A 69 1.40 3.71 20.64
CA ASP A 69 1.07 2.29 20.65
C ASP A 69 1.65 1.57 19.42
N LEU A 70 1.58 2.18 18.24
CA LEU A 70 2.20 1.63 17.04
C LEU A 70 3.71 1.45 17.25
N PHE A 71 4.40 2.50 17.64
CA PHE A 71 5.84 2.47 17.86
C PHE A 71 6.24 1.45 18.94
N THR A 72 5.60 1.49 20.11
CA THR A 72 6.01 0.65 21.24
C THR A 72 5.64 -0.83 21.10
N LYS A 73 4.52 -1.13 20.44
CA LYS A 73 3.99 -2.52 20.32
C LYS A 73 4.42 -3.19 19.01
N ILE A 74 4.46 -2.43 17.91
CA ILE A 74 4.75 -2.95 16.56
C ILE A 74 6.16 -2.58 16.12
N GLY A 75 6.52 -1.28 16.18
CA GLY A 75 7.89 -0.81 15.99
C GLY A 75 8.10 0.35 15.01
N PRO A 76 7.31 0.51 13.92
CA PRO A 76 7.60 1.54 12.94
C PRO A 76 7.38 2.95 13.48
N GLU A 77 8.19 3.90 12.97
CA GLU A 77 8.04 5.33 13.26
C GLU A 77 7.11 5.97 12.22
N ILE A 78 6.35 7.00 12.65
CA ILE A 78 5.49 7.78 11.76
C ILE A 78 6.17 9.11 11.45
N HIS A 79 6.42 9.34 10.17
CA HIS A 79 6.95 10.59 9.62
C HIS A 79 5.80 11.37 8.99
N TYR A 80 5.50 12.53 9.56
CA TYR A 80 4.50 13.44 8.99
C TYR A 80 5.10 14.23 7.84
N ILE A 81 4.56 14.06 6.64
CA ILE A 81 5.03 14.69 5.40
C ILE A 81 4.07 15.83 5.05
N PRO A 82 4.49 17.09 5.15
CA PRO A 82 3.62 18.24 4.91
C PRO A 82 3.26 18.39 3.42
N TYR A 83 2.11 18.97 3.14
CA TYR A 83 1.67 19.27 1.77
C TYR A 83 2.59 20.25 1.03
N SER A 84 3.31 21.12 1.77
CA SER A 84 4.33 21.99 1.19
C SER A 84 5.44 21.21 0.50
N ASP A 85 5.92 20.13 1.14
CA ASP A 85 6.96 19.30 0.57
C ASP A 85 6.47 18.55 -0.66
N TYR A 86 5.20 18.13 -0.64
CA TYR A 86 4.55 17.53 -1.80
C TYR A 86 4.49 18.49 -2.99
N GLY A 87 4.09 19.75 -2.75
CA GLY A 87 4.11 20.78 -3.78
C GLY A 87 5.50 21.02 -4.36
N ILE A 88 6.51 21.11 -3.50
CA ILE A 88 7.91 21.29 -3.92
C ILE A 88 8.38 20.14 -4.82
N GLU A 89 8.10 18.90 -4.45
CA GLU A 89 8.51 17.75 -5.28
C GLU A 89 7.78 17.70 -6.62
N ILE A 90 6.50 18.13 -6.68
CA ILE A 90 5.77 18.27 -7.94
C ILE A 90 6.37 19.36 -8.82
N ASP A 91 6.70 20.50 -8.25
CA ASP A 91 7.27 21.66 -8.97
C ASP A 91 8.69 21.34 -9.49
N ASN A 92 9.41 20.46 -8.83
CA ASN A 92 10.74 20.00 -9.23
C ASN A 92 10.75 18.87 -10.27
N LEU A 93 9.58 18.37 -10.71
CA LEU A 93 9.52 17.39 -11.77
C LEU A 93 9.90 18.02 -13.11
N THR A 94 10.75 17.34 -13.86
CA THR A 94 11.05 17.73 -15.24
C THR A 94 9.95 17.27 -16.19
N ASP A 95 9.81 17.94 -17.31
CA ASP A 95 8.85 17.54 -18.35
C ASP A 95 9.20 16.16 -18.93
N GLU A 96 10.48 15.80 -18.93
CA GLU A 96 10.97 14.49 -19.37
C GLU A 96 10.50 13.38 -18.43
N GLU A 97 10.65 13.54 -17.10
CA GLU A 97 10.19 12.56 -16.12
C GLU A 97 8.69 12.31 -16.21
N VAL A 98 7.93 13.39 -16.38
CA VAL A 98 6.46 13.34 -16.51
C VAL A 98 6.07 12.62 -17.79
N LYS A 99 6.72 12.97 -18.91
CA LYS A 99 6.46 12.37 -20.20
C LYS A 99 6.83 10.89 -20.21
N GLU A 100 7.99 10.52 -19.69
CA GLU A 100 8.44 9.13 -19.62
C GLU A 100 7.44 8.23 -18.90
N TYR A 101 6.96 8.66 -17.73
CA TYR A 101 5.98 7.89 -16.97
C TYR A 101 4.60 7.87 -17.64
N ALA A 102 4.18 8.96 -18.28
CA ALA A 102 2.94 8.99 -19.05
C ALA A 102 3.02 8.04 -20.25
N ASP A 103 4.13 8.04 -20.99
CA ASP A 103 4.38 7.15 -22.12
C ASP A 103 4.45 5.68 -21.68
N GLU A 104 5.06 5.38 -20.53
CA GLU A 104 5.04 4.04 -19.93
C GLU A 104 3.60 3.56 -19.70
N LEU A 105 2.77 4.37 -19.05
CA LEU A 105 1.39 4.01 -18.75
C LEU A 105 0.56 3.79 -20.01
N THR A 106 0.64 4.71 -20.97
CA THR A 106 -0.14 4.66 -22.22
C THR A 106 0.36 3.61 -23.20
N GLY A 107 1.63 3.26 -23.13
CA GLY A 107 2.22 2.16 -23.91
C GLY A 107 1.90 0.78 -23.35
N LYS A 108 1.63 0.71 -22.06
CA LYS A 108 1.39 -0.55 -21.34
C LYS A 108 -0.09 -0.89 -21.18
N TYR A 109 -0.96 0.12 -21.07
CA TYR A 109 -2.37 -0.05 -20.75
C TYR A 109 -3.28 0.65 -21.76
N GLU A 110 -4.44 0.07 -21.99
CA GLU A 110 -5.50 0.70 -22.78
C GLU A 110 -6.03 1.93 -22.06
N MET A 111 -6.06 3.06 -22.78
CA MET A 111 -6.66 4.30 -22.28
C MET A 111 -8.09 4.40 -22.78
N MET A 112 -9.05 4.51 -21.85
CA MET A 112 -10.46 4.69 -22.17
C MET A 112 -10.72 6.10 -22.70
N SER A 113 -11.74 6.24 -23.54
CA SER A 113 -12.11 7.51 -24.21
C SER A 113 -12.58 8.62 -23.25
N ASP A 114 -12.81 8.31 -21.98
CA ASP A 114 -13.24 9.26 -20.96
C ASP A 114 -12.06 9.97 -20.24
N VAL A 115 -10.82 9.60 -20.59
CA VAL A 115 -9.60 10.19 -20.03
C VAL A 115 -9.19 11.42 -20.82
N GLU A 116 -9.14 12.55 -20.14
CA GLU A 116 -8.59 13.80 -20.68
C GLU A 116 -7.06 13.82 -20.49
N TYR A 117 -6.31 14.16 -21.55
CA TYR A 117 -4.84 14.11 -21.51
C TYR A 117 -4.23 15.02 -20.44
N ASP A 118 -4.77 16.24 -20.27
CA ASP A 118 -4.29 17.17 -19.24
C ASP A 118 -4.50 16.60 -17.81
N LYS A 119 -5.58 15.84 -17.62
CA LYS A 119 -5.85 15.14 -16.36
C LYS A 119 -4.90 13.97 -16.14
N LEU A 120 -4.53 13.26 -17.20
CA LEU A 120 -3.49 12.23 -17.13
C LEU A 120 -2.16 12.82 -16.68
N ILE A 121 -1.72 13.91 -17.30
CA ILE A 121 -0.46 14.58 -16.94
C ILE A 121 -0.51 15.11 -15.50
N GLY A 122 -1.61 15.72 -15.07
CA GLY A 122 -1.79 16.15 -13.68
C GLY A 122 -1.71 14.98 -12.69
N CYS A 123 -2.36 13.87 -13.00
CA CYS A 123 -2.33 12.65 -12.18
C CYS A 123 -0.93 12.02 -12.14
N VAL A 124 -0.21 12.01 -13.25
CA VAL A 124 1.19 11.56 -13.33
C VAL A 124 2.08 12.42 -12.43
N LYS A 125 1.98 13.75 -12.50
CA LYS A 125 2.74 14.66 -11.63
C LYS A 125 2.44 14.41 -10.15
N ALA A 126 1.16 14.29 -9.80
CA ALA A 126 0.74 13.96 -8.45
C ALA A 126 1.34 12.62 -7.96
N THR A 127 1.31 11.60 -8.80
CA THR A 127 1.87 10.27 -8.49
C THR A 127 3.38 10.30 -8.33
N LEU A 128 4.10 10.97 -9.23
CA LEU A 128 5.56 11.09 -9.17
C LEU A 128 6.02 11.92 -7.97
N GLY A 129 5.27 12.95 -7.57
CA GLY A 129 5.53 13.71 -6.34
C GLY A 129 5.52 12.83 -5.09
N ILE A 130 4.55 11.92 -4.98
CA ILE A 130 4.50 10.91 -3.90
C ILE A 130 5.73 10.00 -3.95
N LYS A 131 6.08 9.49 -5.15
CA LYS A 131 7.27 8.65 -5.32
C LYS A 131 8.54 9.37 -4.84
N LYS A 132 8.74 10.63 -5.25
CA LYS A 132 9.93 11.42 -4.85
C LYS A 132 9.96 11.65 -3.34
N LEU A 133 8.82 11.92 -2.71
CA LEU A 133 8.75 12.05 -1.26
C LEU A 133 9.08 10.74 -0.53
N ALA A 134 8.58 9.62 -1.03
CA ALA A 134 8.90 8.32 -0.47
C ALA A 134 10.41 8.03 -0.54
N GLN A 135 11.03 8.33 -1.69
CA GLN A 135 12.47 8.18 -1.90
C GLN A 135 13.29 9.10 -1.00
N LYS A 136 12.94 10.38 -0.94
CA LYS A 136 13.66 11.41 -0.19
C LYS A 136 13.67 11.15 1.32
N ASN A 137 12.57 10.59 1.84
CA ASN A 137 12.38 10.38 3.27
C ASN A 137 12.58 8.91 3.69
N ASP A 138 13.08 8.06 2.79
CA ASP A 138 13.32 6.63 3.05
C ASP A 138 12.07 5.92 3.63
N ILE A 139 10.92 6.08 2.97
CA ILE A 139 9.63 5.59 3.43
C ILE A 139 9.36 4.18 2.92
N ASP A 140 9.14 3.26 3.85
CA ASP A 140 8.75 1.88 3.56
C ASP A 140 7.25 1.72 3.32
N CYS A 141 6.45 2.46 4.08
CA CYS A 141 5.00 2.44 3.99
C CYS A 141 4.48 3.86 3.84
N TYR A 142 4.10 4.23 2.62
CA TYR A 142 3.56 5.56 2.34
C TYR A 142 2.03 5.55 2.41
N VAL A 143 1.49 6.33 3.33
CA VAL A 143 0.04 6.51 3.51
C VAL A 143 -0.32 7.96 3.23
N TYR A 144 -1.32 8.20 2.40
CA TYR A 144 -1.71 9.58 2.11
C TYR A 144 -3.23 9.76 2.09
N ASN A 145 -3.66 10.95 2.49
CA ASN A 145 -5.06 11.31 2.48
C ASN A 145 -5.49 11.72 1.07
N ASP A 146 -5.90 10.74 0.28
CA ASP A 146 -6.24 10.89 -1.13
C ASP A 146 -7.61 11.53 -1.37
N ILE A 147 -8.36 11.80 -0.31
CA ILE A 147 -9.65 12.50 -0.36
C ILE A 147 -9.61 13.90 0.26
N ASP A 148 -8.49 14.31 0.83
CA ASP A 148 -8.33 15.65 1.40
C ASP A 148 -8.24 16.72 0.30
N GLN A 149 -9.00 17.79 0.46
CA GLN A 149 -8.98 18.94 -0.47
C GLN A 149 -7.60 19.59 -0.56
N ALA A 150 -6.80 19.57 0.50
CA ALA A 150 -5.45 20.12 0.48
C ALA A 150 -4.54 19.33 -0.46
N THR A 151 -4.66 17.99 -0.48
CA THR A 151 -3.96 17.13 -1.45
C THR A 151 -4.27 17.56 -2.89
N PHE A 152 -5.55 17.72 -3.20
CA PHE A 152 -5.97 18.12 -4.55
C PHE A 152 -5.55 19.55 -4.93
N LYS A 153 -5.62 20.48 -3.98
CA LYS A 153 -5.20 21.87 -4.23
C LYS A 153 -3.69 21.95 -4.49
N THR A 154 -2.91 21.14 -3.79
CA THR A 154 -1.45 21.13 -3.92
C THR A 154 -1.03 20.51 -5.26
N ALA A 155 -1.58 19.36 -5.62
CA ALA A 155 -1.20 18.65 -6.83
C ALA A 155 -1.99 19.04 -8.07
N GLY A 156 -3.12 19.73 -7.93
CA GLY A 156 -4.02 20.04 -9.04
C GLY A 156 -4.83 18.85 -9.56
N CYS A 157 -4.49 17.64 -9.13
CA CYS A 157 -5.14 16.41 -9.49
C CYS A 157 -4.91 15.36 -8.39
N ARG A 158 -5.72 14.30 -8.36
CA ARG A 158 -5.51 13.16 -7.46
C ARG A 158 -4.46 12.22 -8.05
N ALA A 159 -3.56 11.70 -7.20
CA ALA A 159 -2.67 10.61 -7.61
C ALA A 159 -3.48 9.32 -7.79
N GLY A 160 -3.37 8.69 -8.95
CA GLY A 160 -4.18 7.53 -9.33
C GLY A 160 -3.36 6.32 -9.77
N PHE A 161 -2.04 6.42 -9.80
CA PHE A 161 -1.16 5.34 -10.25
C PHE A 161 -0.24 4.87 -9.13
N TYR A 162 0.27 3.66 -9.30
CA TYR A 162 1.19 3.01 -8.37
C TYR A 162 2.54 2.81 -9.07
N PRO A 163 3.53 3.66 -8.81
CA PRO A 163 4.86 3.51 -9.41
C PRO A 163 5.50 2.17 -9.08
N GLN A 164 6.07 1.50 -10.09
CA GLN A 164 6.78 0.22 -9.96
C GLN A 164 7.89 0.28 -8.88
N TRP A 165 8.44 1.46 -8.65
CA TRP A 165 9.45 1.70 -7.63
C TRP A 165 9.06 1.16 -6.25
N PHE A 166 7.78 1.26 -5.84
CA PHE A 166 7.32 0.71 -4.56
C PHE A 166 7.47 -0.81 -4.50
N ASN A 167 7.31 -1.51 -5.62
CA ASN A 167 7.50 -2.95 -5.68
C ASN A 167 8.98 -3.32 -5.66
N GLU A 168 9.81 -2.62 -6.41
CA GLU A 168 11.25 -2.83 -6.50
C GLU A 168 11.97 -2.60 -5.18
N ASN A 169 11.48 -1.67 -4.36
CA ASN A 169 12.04 -1.33 -3.06
C ASN A 169 11.33 -1.99 -1.88
N VAL A 170 10.42 -2.94 -2.16
CA VAL A 170 9.63 -3.63 -1.14
C VAL A 170 8.81 -2.66 -0.26
N SER A 171 8.47 -1.49 -0.80
CA SER A 171 7.66 -0.47 -0.14
C SER A 171 6.19 -0.58 -0.57
N VAL A 172 5.29 0.12 0.14
CA VAL A 172 3.86 0.16 -0.19
C VAL A 172 3.34 1.58 -0.23
N LEU A 173 2.32 1.80 -1.07
CA LEU A 173 1.56 3.04 -1.17
C LEU A 173 0.08 2.71 -0.88
N VAL A 174 -0.47 3.33 0.16
CA VAL A 174 -1.83 3.07 0.62
C VAL A 174 -2.63 4.37 0.71
N PRO A 175 -3.85 4.42 0.17
CA PRO A 175 -4.71 5.60 0.21
C PRO A 175 -5.36 5.81 1.59
N GLU A 176 -6.21 6.83 1.69
CA GLU A 176 -7.11 7.16 2.79
C GLU A 176 -6.45 7.53 4.12
N ALA A 177 -5.15 7.74 4.14
CA ALA A 177 -4.39 7.96 5.37
C ALA A 177 -4.57 6.85 6.42
N ASP A 178 -4.92 5.63 5.98
CA ASP A 178 -5.10 4.49 6.85
C ASP A 178 -3.76 3.86 7.22
N ILE A 179 -3.20 4.29 8.35
CA ILE A 179 -1.92 3.78 8.85
C ILE A 179 -2.03 2.29 9.20
N GLY A 180 -3.16 1.86 9.74
CA GLY A 180 -3.39 0.45 10.07
C GLY A 180 -3.36 -0.44 8.84
N ALA A 181 -4.11 -0.06 7.79
CA ALA A 181 -4.09 -0.74 6.50
C ALA A 181 -2.72 -0.66 5.84
N GLY A 182 -2.03 0.48 5.93
CA GLY A 182 -0.66 0.64 5.44
C GLY A 182 0.31 -0.36 6.07
N VAL A 183 0.33 -0.42 7.39
CA VAL A 183 1.21 -1.33 8.13
C VAL A 183 0.90 -2.80 7.81
N ILE A 184 -0.38 -3.19 7.78
CA ILE A 184 -0.73 -4.59 7.45
C ILE A 184 -0.42 -4.94 5.99
N THR A 185 -0.61 -4.00 5.06
CA THR A 185 -0.21 -4.17 3.65
C THR A 185 1.29 -4.42 3.54
N TYR A 186 2.09 -3.64 4.26
CA TYR A 186 3.54 -3.83 4.30
C TYR A 186 3.96 -5.16 4.95
N VAL A 187 3.33 -5.54 6.06
CA VAL A 187 3.53 -6.86 6.70
C VAL A 187 3.23 -8.00 5.72
N LEU A 188 2.10 -7.95 5.04
CA LEU A 188 1.72 -8.98 4.07
C LEU A 188 2.72 -9.06 2.91
N LYS A 189 3.18 -7.92 2.41
CA LYS A 189 4.22 -7.87 1.38
C LYS A 189 5.54 -8.50 1.85
N LEU A 190 6.01 -8.15 3.05
CA LEU A 190 7.23 -8.72 3.64
C LEU A 190 7.12 -10.24 3.87
N MET A 191 5.96 -10.72 4.30
CA MET A 191 5.74 -12.13 4.62
C MET A 191 5.56 -13.00 3.38
N THR A 192 4.91 -12.48 2.36
CA THR A 192 4.52 -13.26 1.18
C THR A 192 5.43 -13.02 -0.03
N GLY A 193 6.11 -11.89 -0.10
CA GLY A 193 6.82 -11.41 -1.29
C GLY A 193 5.90 -11.12 -2.48
N LYS A 194 4.59 -10.96 -2.22
CA LYS A 194 3.57 -10.70 -3.23
C LYS A 194 3.15 -9.25 -3.22
N ASN A 195 2.57 -8.81 -4.33
CA ASN A 195 1.89 -7.53 -4.38
C ASN A 195 0.61 -7.59 -3.56
N VAL A 196 0.30 -6.52 -2.87
CA VAL A 196 -0.85 -6.42 -1.95
C VAL A 196 -1.63 -5.15 -2.28
N ASN A 197 -2.92 -5.29 -2.41
CA ASN A 197 -3.82 -4.16 -2.68
C ASN A 197 -4.75 -3.88 -1.49
N PHE A 198 -5.03 -2.61 -1.31
CA PHE A 198 -6.06 -2.13 -0.41
C PHE A 198 -7.44 -2.31 -1.06
N VAL A 199 -8.32 -3.04 -0.40
CA VAL A 199 -9.67 -3.35 -0.91
C VAL A 199 -10.68 -3.19 0.21
N GLU A 200 -11.77 -2.48 -0.07
CA GLU A 200 -12.91 -2.33 0.83
C GLU A 200 -14.08 -3.21 0.38
N PRO A 201 -14.78 -3.87 1.31
CA PRO A 201 -16.03 -4.55 0.99
C PRO A 201 -17.15 -3.52 0.78
N PHE A 202 -17.76 -3.50 -0.41
CA PHE A 202 -18.88 -2.61 -0.73
C PHE A 202 -20.25 -3.25 -0.45
N HIS A 203 -20.33 -4.55 -0.61
CA HIS A 203 -21.55 -5.32 -0.45
C HIS A 203 -21.23 -6.73 0.01
N ILE A 204 -21.99 -7.20 0.95
CA ILE A 204 -21.90 -8.57 1.48
C ILE A 204 -23.24 -9.25 1.17
N GLU A 205 -23.16 -10.41 0.54
CA GLU A 205 -24.31 -11.24 0.20
C GLU A 205 -24.25 -12.53 1.03
N ASP A 206 -24.92 -12.51 2.16
CA ASP A 206 -24.85 -13.60 3.15
C ASP A 206 -25.41 -14.91 2.61
N ASP A 207 -26.47 -14.86 1.79
CA ASP A 207 -27.12 -16.04 1.21
C ASP A 207 -26.20 -16.87 0.32
N TYR A 208 -25.23 -16.21 -0.31
CA TYR A 208 -24.26 -16.84 -1.22
C TYR A 208 -22.84 -16.89 -0.67
N GLY A 209 -22.61 -16.32 0.50
CA GLY A 209 -21.27 -16.24 1.10
C GLY A 209 -20.26 -15.48 0.22
N THR A 210 -20.74 -14.44 -0.47
CA THR A 210 -19.92 -13.62 -1.38
C THR A 210 -19.89 -12.17 -0.94
N PHE A 211 -18.87 -11.45 -1.38
CA PHE A 211 -18.82 -10.00 -1.23
C PHE A 211 -18.30 -9.34 -2.52
N ALA A 212 -18.72 -8.11 -2.76
CA ALA A 212 -18.11 -7.23 -3.74
C ALA A 212 -17.18 -6.26 -3.04
N GLY A 213 -15.94 -6.18 -3.51
CA GLY A 213 -14.95 -5.29 -2.95
C GLY A 213 -14.11 -4.62 -4.03
N GLY A 214 -13.50 -3.52 -3.67
CA GLY A 214 -12.61 -2.76 -4.54
C GLY A 214 -12.17 -1.47 -3.85
N HIS A 215 -11.34 -0.71 -4.50
CA HIS A 215 -10.95 0.62 -4.07
C HIS A 215 -10.59 1.49 -5.28
N ALA A 216 -10.94 2.77 -5.25
CA ALA A 216 -10.53 3.75 -6.25
C ALA A 216 -9.39 4.59 -5.67
N GLY A 217 -8.20 4.08 -5.75
CA GLY A 217 -6.99 4.75 -5.28
C GLY A 217 -5.80 4.29 -6.11
N PRO A 218 -4.57 4.63 -5.76
CA PRO A 218 -3.40 4.09 -6.42
C PRO A 218 -3.19 2.64 -6.00
N ASN A 219 -3.98 1.76 -6.59
CA ASN A 219 -3.82 0.32 -6.42
C ASN A 219 -2.64 -0.17 -7.25
N ASP A 220 -1.93 -1.18 -6.74
CA ASP A 220 -0.82 -1.78 -7.47
C ASP A 220 -1.32 -2.49 -8.74
N HIS A 221 -1.14 -1.82 -9.86
CA HIS A 221 -1.52 -2.31 -11.18
C HIS A 221 -0.39 -3.06 -11.91
N ASN A 222 0.76 -3.25 -11.26
CA ASN A 222 1.96 -3.81 -11.90
C ASN A 222 2.07 -5.33 -11.79
N ASP A 223 1.22 -5.98 -10.99
CA ASP A 223 1.31 -7.42 -10.79
C ASP A 223 0.96 -8.20 -12.06
N PRO A 224 1.81 -9.14 -12.51
CA PRO A 224 1.58 -9.94 -13.71
C PRO A 224 0.25 -10.72 -13.72
N ASP A 225 -0.29 -11.07 -12.55
CA ASP A 225 -1.51 -11.87 -12.45
C ASP A 225 -2.76 -11.10 -12.89
N TRP A 226 -2.80 -9.78 -12.70
CA TRP A 226 -3.94 -8.95 -13.12
C TRP A 226 -3.59 -7.81 -14.08
N GLN A 227 -2.31 -7.54 -14.34
CA GLN A 227 -1.84 -6.46 -15.22
C GLN A 227 -2.50 -6.47 -16.60
N LYS A 228 -2.73 -7.64 -17.16
CA LYS A 228 -3.40 -7.81 -18.48
C LYS A 228 -4.87 -7.34 -18.51
N ASN A 229 -5.48 -7.13 -17.34
CA ASN A 229 -6.86 -6.68 -17.19
C ASN A 229 -6.94 -5.19 -16.84
N VAL A 230 -5.79 -4.49 -16.81
CA VAL A 230 -5.73 -3.08 -16.44
C VAL A 230 -6.14 -2.22 -17.63
N VAL A 231 -7.00 -1.25 -17.35
CA VAL A 231 -7.33 -0.13 -18.25
C VAL A 231 -7.18 1.18 -17.49
N ILE A 232 -6.82 2.26 -18.17
CA ILE A 232 -6.80 3.59 -17.60
C ILE A 232 -8.14 4.26 -17.90
N SER A 233 -8.88 4.63 -16.87
CA SER A 233 -10.18 5.29 -16.97
C SER A 233 -10.35 6.34 -15.87
N ARG A 234 -11.25 7.26 -16.09
CA ARG A 234 -11.53 8.37 -15.18
C ARG A 234 -12.14 7.89 -13.85
N ASP A 235 -11.77 8.55 -12.75
CA ASP A 235 -12.45 8.37 -11.47
C ASP A 235 -13.89 8.89 -11.54
N VAL A 236 -14.84 7.96 -11.42
CA VAL A 236 -16.27 8.27 -11.54
C VAL A 236 -16.84 8.95 -10.28
N ARG A 237 -16.20 8.82 -9.13
CA ARG A 237 -16.69 9.35 -7.85
C ARG A 237 -16.80 10.87 -7.88
N PHE A 238 -15.84 11.53 -8.49
CA PHE A 238 -15.76 12.99 -8.59
C PHE A 238 -16.20 13.55 -9.95
N ALA A 239 -16.57 12.67 -10.89
CA ALA A 239 -16.89 13.07 -12.27
C ALA A 239 -18.12 13.96 -12.41
N LYS A 240 -19.04 13.93 -11.44
CA LYS A 240 -20.28 14.72 -11.44
C LYS A 240 -20.18 16.04 -10.67
N THR A 241 -19.08 16.27 -10.00
CA THR A 241 -18.88 17.51 -9.24
C THR A 241 -18.29 18.59 -10.14
N HIS A 242 -18.72 19.83 -10.02
CA HIS A 242 -18.10 20.99 -10.70
C HIS A 242 -16.72 21.32 -10.11
N TRP A 243 -16.05 20.33 -9.64
CA TRP A 243 -14.78 20.46 -8.96
C TRP A 243 -13.65 20.41 -9.97
N LYS A 244 -12.82 21.46 -10.02
CA LYS A 244 -11.72 21.55 -10.98
C LYS A 244 -10.69 20.40 -10.87
N TYR A 245 -10.66 19.71 -9.75
CA TYR A 245 -9.76 18.58 -9.47
C TYR A 245 -10.37 17.21 -9.83
N ALA A 246 -11.63 17.17 -10.28
CA ALA A 246 -12.28 15.94 -10.71
C ALA A 246 -11.69 15.42 -12.02
N GLY A 247 -11.96 14.15 -12.31
CA GLY A 247 -11.58 13.50 -13.58
C GLY A 247 -10.17 12.92 -13.59
N ALA A 248 -9.51 12.76 -12.44
CA ALA A 248 -8.24 12.06 -12.36
C ALA A 248 -8.35 10.64 -12.91
N PRO A 249 -7.47 10.20 -13.81
CA PRO A 249 -7.46 8.83 -14.29
C PRO A 249 -6.84 7.88 -13.26
N PHE A 250 -7.32 6.64 -13.25
CA PHE A 250 -6.79 5.55 -12.46
C PHE A 250 -6.54 4.32 -13.30
N ALA A 251 -5.70 3.43 -12.79
CA ALA A 251 -5.56 2.09 -13.29
C ALA A 251 -6.71 1.22 -12.71
N TRP A 252 -7.69 0.90 -13.56
CA TRP A 252 -8.81 0.02 -13.23
C TRP A 252 -8.53 -1.39 -13.70
N TYR A 253 -8.82 -2.38 -12.86
CA TYR A 253 -8.69 -3.79 -13.23
C TYR A 253 -9.64 -4.67 -12.41
N ARG A 254 -9.80 -5.89 -12.89
CA ARG A 254 -10.53 -6.93 -12.18
C ARG A 254 -9.58 -8.07 -11.87
N PHE A 255 -9.66 -8.58 -10.68
CA PHE A 255 -8.95 -9.80 -10.33
C PHE A 255 -9.46 -10.96 -11.17
N SER A 256 -8.55 -11.85 -11.55
CA SER A 256 -8.90 -13.02 -12.34
C SER A 256 -9.72 -14.01 -11.51
N PRO A 257 -10.73 -14.67 -12.08
CA PRO A 257 -11.47 -15.71 -11.39
C PRO A 257 -10.54 -16.82 -10.87
N GLY A 258 -10.81 -17.29 -9.67
CA GLY A 258 -10.00 -18.35 -9.04
C GLY A 258 -8.75 -17.88 -8.31
N MET A 259 -8.44 -16.58 -8.29
CA MET A 259 -7.38 -16.04 -7.43
C MET A 259 -7.73 -16.31 -5.96
N LYS A 260 -6.70 -16.67 -5.19
CA LYS A 260 -6.84 -16.80 -3.74
C LYS A 260 -6.43 -15.49 -3.08
N THR A 261 -7.26 -15.02 -2.17
CA THR A 261 -7.00 -13.85 -1.33
C THR A 261 -6.75 -14.26 0.11
N VAL A 262 -6.14 -13.37 0.87
CA VAL A 262 -5.89 -13.57 2.30
C VAL A 262 -6.85 -12.68 3.07
#